data_f7277ce1666852d5c8353296f2efc18c
#
_entry.id   f7277ce1666852d5c8353296f2efc18c
#
_cell.length_a   1.000
_cell.length_b   1.000
_cell.length_c   1.000
_cell.angle_alpha   90.00
_cell.angle_beta   90.00
_cell.angle_gamma   90.00
#
_symmetry.space_group_name_H-M   'P 1'
#
loop_
_entity.id
_entity.type
_entity.pdbx_description
1 polymer ?
#
loop_
_entity_poly.entity_id
_entity_poly.type
_entity_poly.pdbx_seq_one_letter_code
_entity_poly.pdbx_strand_id
1 'polypeptide(L)'
;MRGLPALIWDGSVLDAGLLLFFFLPSFAHLAPEEGIRFRGKTIPECQQLLPKAPGGSEPLPEGLFWLLLTGEVPTSEQVAELSKDWAARAAIPEFVEELLDRCPPTLHPMSQFSLAVTAVSSSPVGYPYPAW
;
A
#
# COMPACT_ATOMS: atom_id res chain seq x y z
N MET A 1 -19.83 2.98 12.69
CA MET A 1 -18.91 2.97 11.54
C MET A 1 -17.98 4.16 11.65
N ARG A 2 -16.79 3.98 12.15
CA ARG A 2 -15.74 5.00 12.06
C ARG A 2 -14.90 4.60 10.85
N GLY A 3 -15.20 5.22 9.69
CA GLY A 3 -14.37 5.13 8.50
C GLY A 3 -12.95 5.59 8.79
N LEU A 4 -12.00 5.26 7.93
CA LEU A 4 -10.65 5.83 7.94
C LEU A 4 -10.76 7.32 8.21
N PRO A 5 -9.98 7.89 9.13
CA PRO A 5 -10.08 9.31 9.45
C PRO A 5 -9.96 10.14 8.18
N ALA A 6 -10.82 11.14 8.04
CA ALA A 6 -10.95 12.02 6.87
C ALA A 6 -9.63 12.70 6.40
N LEU A 7 -8.59 12.60 7.20
CA LEU A 7 -7.22 13.06 6.92
C LEU A 7 -6.56 12.43 5.68
N ILE A 8 -7.10 11.32 5.17
CA ILE A 8 -6.53 10.64 3.98
C ILE A 8 -7.18 11.14 2.67
N TRP A 9 -8.31 11.87 2.73
CA TRP A 9 -9.16 12.17 1.56
C TRP A 9 -9.33 13.65 1.21
N ASP A 10 -8.73 14.54 1.95
CA ASP A 10 -8.92 16.00 1.76
C ASP A 10 -8.04 16.62 0.66
N GLY A 11 -7.36 15.86 -0.19
CA GLY A 11 -6.73 16.42 -1.40
C GLY A 11 -5.55 17.39 -1.19
N SER A 12 -5.11 17.69 0.02
CA SER A 12 -3.92 18.50 0.29
C SER A 12 -2.66 17.64 0.23
N VAL A 13 -2.18 17.43 -0.98
CA VAL A 13 -1.00 16.60 -1.32
C VAL A 13 0.28 17.02 -0.57
N LEU A 14 0.35 18.27 -0.09
CA LEU A 14 1.50 18.78 0.64
C LEU A 14 1.61 18.22 2.07
N ASP A 15 0.49 17.93 2.72
CA ASP A 15 0.49 17.39 4.09
C ASP A 15 0.75 15.89 4.14
N ALA A 16 0.27 15.13 3.15
CA ALA A 16 0.48 13.67 3.11
C ALA A 16 1.96 13.31 2.87
N GLY A 17 2.66 14.02 2.00
CA GLY A 17 4.09 13.81 1.75
C GLY A 17 4.95 14.21 2.93
N LEU A 18 4.64 15.34 3.57
CA LEU A 18 5.35 15.83 4.75
C LEU A 18 5.04 14.97 5.99
N LEU A 19 3.80 14.57 6.19
CA LEU A 19 3.39 13.62 7.22
C LEU A 19 4.05 12.25 6.99
N LEU A 20 4.10 11.75 5.77
CA LEU A 20 4.78 10.50 5.46
C LEU A 20 6.27 10.59 5.79
N PHE A 21 6.93 11.70 5.47
CA PHE A 21 8.35 11.91 5.74
C PHE A 21 8.66 12.04 7.25
N PHE A 22 7.82 12.72 8.00
CA PHE A 22 7.97 12.86 9.47
C PHE A 22 7.54 11.60 10.24
N PHE A 23 6.58 10.83 9.72
CA PHE A 23 6.08 9.64 10.38
C PHE A 23 6.79 8.34 9.97
N LEU A 24 7.49 8.30 8.82
CA LEU A 24 8.22 7.13 8.37
C LEU A 24 9.18 6.54 9.43
N PRO A 25 9.93 7.34 10.20
CA PRO A 25 10.78 6.80 11.26
C PRO A 25 10.00 6.12 12.40
N SER A 26 8.73 6.49 12.57
CA SER A 26 7.89 5.93 13.65
C SER A 26 7.11 4.68 13.22
N PHE A 27 7.03 4.38 11.92
CA PHE A 27 6.26 3.25 11.41
C PHE A 27 7.00 1.93 11.42
N ALA A 28 8.30 1.98 11.08
CA ALA A 28 9.15 0.81 11.09
C ALA A 28 10.49 1.17 11.75
N HIS A 29 10.86 0.44 12.77
CA HIS A 29 12.14 0.60 13.46
C HIS A 29 13.02 -0.61 13.16
N LEU A 30 14.22 -0.37 12.67
CA LEU A 30 15.20 -1.41 12.39
C LEU A 30 16.28 -1.36 13.47
N ALA A 31 16.24 -2.31 14.39
CA ALA A 31 17.30 -2.55 15.36
C ALA A 31 18.19 -3.69 14.85
N PRO A 32 19.53 -3.51 14.73
CA PRO A 32 20.42 -4.53 14.21
C PRO A 32 20.32 -5.88 14.95
N GLU A 33 20.07 -5.82 16.25
CA GLU A 33 20.00 -6.99 17.13
C GLU A 33 18.62 -7.69 17.09
N GLU A 34 17.55 -6.94 16.86
CA GLU A 34 16.18 -7.42 16.98
C GLU A 34 15.42 -7.54 15.64
N GLY A 35 15.95 -6.93 14.59
CA GLY A 35 15.29 -6.84 13.29
C GLY A 35 14.25 -5.72 13.22
N ILE A 36 13.40 -5.79 12.19
CA ILE A 36 12.38 -4.78 11.92
C ILE A 36 11.23 -4.85 12.93
N ARG A 37 10.73 -3.68 13.34
CA ARG A 37 9.50 -3.53 14.11
C ARG A 37 8.50 -2.64 13.37
N PHE A 38 7.24 -3.07 13.33
CA PHE A 38 6.11 -2.36 12.73
C PHE A 38 5.25 -1.77 13.85
N ARG A 39 5.29 -0.45 14.04
CA ARG A 39 4.60 0.19 15.19
C ARG A 39 4.94 -0.48 16.53
N GLY A 40 6.22 -0.82 16.73
CA GLY A 40 6.74 -1.47 17.92
C GLY A 40 6.55 -2.98 17.97
N LYS A 41 5.81 -3.59 17.03
CA LYS A 41 5.56 -5.04 16.94
C LYS A 41 6.60 -5.72 16.06
N THR A 42 7.08 -6.88 16.48
CA THR A 42 7.96 -7.75 15.71
C THR A 42 7.18 -8.50 14.61
N ILE A 43 7.90 -9.11 13.65
CA ILE A 43 7.26 -9.95 12.62
C ILE A 43 6.43 -11.09 13.24
N PRO A 44 6.94 -11.89 14.22
CA PRO A 44 6.12 -12.93 14.85
C PRO A 44 4.87 -12.40 15.57
N GLU A 45 4.96 -11.23 16.21
CA GLU A 45 3.79 -10.59 16.83
C GLU A 45 2.76 -10.15 15.77
N CYS A 46 3.20 -9.59 14.64
CA CYS A 46 2.31 -9.27 13.54
C CYS A 46 1.65 -10.52 12.95
N GLN A 47 2.40 -11.62 12.80
CA GLN A 47 1.85 -12.90 12.34
C GLN A 47 0.77 -13.47 13.27
N GLN A 48 0.84 -13.20 14.56
CA GLN A 48 -0.15 -13.67 15.54
C GLN A 48 -1.37 -12.75 15.64
N LEU A 49 -1.16 -11.44 15.56
CA LEU A 49 -2.18 -10.43 15.86
C LEU A 49 -3.01 -10.02 14.65
N LEU A 50 -2.42 -10.03 13.46
CA LEU A 50 -3.10 -9.53 12.25
C LEU A 50 -4.03 -10.59 11.65
N PRO A 51 -5.16 -10.16 11.06
CA PRO A 51 -6.08 -11.05 10.35
C PRO A 51 -5.39 -11.79 9.20
N LYS A 52 -5.75 -13.07 9.04
CA LYS A 52 -5.22 -13.98 8.03
C LYS A 52 -6.29 -14.34 7.00
N ALA A 53 -5.85 -14.76 5.81
CA ALA A 53 -6.76 -15.34 4.84
C ALA A 53 -7.37 -16.65 5.37
N PRO A 54 -8.60 -17.00 4.99
CA PRO A 54 -9.20 -18.29 5.34
C PRO A 54 -8.30 -19.45 4.93
N GLY A 55 -7.88 -20.26 5.91
CA GLY A 55 -6.95 -21.38 5.71
C GLY A 55 -5.47 -20.99 5.54
N GLY A 56 -5.13 -19.70 5.60
CA GLY A 56 -3.76 -19.21 5.53
C GLY A 56 -3.06 -19.14 6.89
N SER A 57 -1.73 -19.25 6.87
CA SER A 57 -0.88 -19.09 8.07
C SER A 57 -0.38 -17.66 8.23
N GLU A 58 -0.26 -16.92 7.14
CA GLU A 58 0.32 -15.58 7.10
C GLU A 58 -0.75 -14.48 7.14
N PRO A 59 -0.45 -13.32 7.74
CA PRO A 59 -1.36 -12.18 7.76
C PRO A 59 -1.55 -11.58 6.37
N LEU A 60 -2.72 -10.99 6.15
CA LEU A 60 -3.02 -10.25 4.94
C LEU A 60 -2.22 -8.92 4.92
N PRO A 61 -1.66 -8.52 3.77
CA PRO A 61 -0.90 -7.27 3.65
C PRO A 61 -1.73 -6.03 3.99
N GLU A 62 -3.03 -6.06 3.74
CA GLU A 62 -3.98 -5.00 4.10
C GLU A 62 -4.01 -4.77 5.61
N GLY A 63 -3.87 -5.83 6.40
CA GLY A 63 -3.80 -5.73 7.85
C GLY A 63 -2.56 -5.00 8.34
N LEU A 64 -1.41 -5.27 7.73
CA LEU A 64 -0.17 -4.58 8.04
C LEU A 64 -0.22 -3.11 7.58
N PHE A 65 -0.77 -2.84 6.40
CA PHE A 65 -0.98 -1.49 5.90
C PHE A 65 -1.84 -0.66 6.86
N TRP A 66 -2.97 -1.23 7.34
CA TRP A 66 -3.81 -0.60 8.34
C TRP A 66 -3.05 -0.28 9.63
N LEU A 67 -2.31 -1.26 10.17
CA LEU A 67 -1.50 -1.07 11.38
C LEU A 67 -0.48 0.07 11.20
N LEU A 68 0.19 0.13 10.06
CA LEU A 68 1.19 1.17 9.79
C LEU A 68 0.56 2.57 9.74
N LEU A 69 -0.61 2.73 9.14
CA LEU A 69 -1.27 4.02 9.01
C LEU A 69 -1.94 4.48 10.31
N THR A 70 -2.66 3.59 10.98
CA THR A 70 -3.48 3.96 12.15
C THR A 70 -2.77 3.72 13.49
N GLY A 71 -1.80 2.81 13.53
CA GLY A 71 -1.17 2.33 14.77
C GLY A 71 -1.99 1.28 15.52
N GLU A 72 -3.17 0.91 15.01
CA GLU A 72 -4.09 -0.04 15.63
C GLU A 72 -4.14 -1.37 14.85
N VAL A 73 -4.34 -2.46 15.57
CA VAL A 73 -4.56 -3.78 14.94
C VAL A 73 -5.97 -3.80 14.36
N PRO A 74 -6.14 -4.04 13.05
CA PRO A 74 -7.45 -4.04 12.43
C PRO A 74 -8.26 -5.29 12.78
N THR A 75 -9.59 -5.15 12.72
CA THR A 75 -10.49 -6.30 12.74
C THR A 75 -10.52 -6.99 11.36
N SER A 76 -10.97 -8.26 11.33
CA SER A 76 -11.15 -8.98 10.06
C SER A 76 -12.12 -8.29 9.11
N GLU A 77 -13.13 -7.60 9.64
CA GLU A 77 -14.10 -6.82 8.86
C GLU A 77 -13.45 -5.61 8.21
N GLN A 78 -12.62 -4.85 8.96
CA GLN A 78 -11.89 -3.70 8.42
C GLN A 78 -10.90 -4.11 7.32
N VAL A 79 -10.22 -5.23 7.48
CA VAL A 79 -9.33 -5.78 6.45
C VAL A 79 -10.12 -6.18 5.21
N ALA A 80 -11.28 -6.83 5.37
CA ALA A 80 -12.13 -7.22 4.24
C ALA A 80 -12.70 -5.99 3.49
N GLU A 81 -13.10 -4.94 4.20
CA GLU A 81 -13.54 -3.69 3.58
C GLU A 81 -12.41 -3.02 2.79
N LEU A 82 -11.19 -2.96 3.35
CA LEU A 82 -10.03 -2.42 2.68
C LEU A 82 -9.67 -3.22 1.42
N SER A 83 -9.66 -4.56 1.51
CA SER A 83 -9.42 -5.43 0.36
C SER A 83 -10.45 -5.21 -0.75
N LYS A 84 -11.72 -5.04 -0.39
CA LYS A 84 -12.80 -4.74 -1.34
C LYS A 84 -12.62 -3.39 -2.01
N ASP A 85 -12.22 -2.36 -1.26
CA ASP A 85 -11.95 -1.03 -1.81
C ASP A 85 -10.76 -1.06 -2.77
N TRP A 86 -9.68 -1.75 -2.42
CA TRP A 86 -8.53 -1.94 -3.31
C TRP A 86 -8.91 -2.68 -4.58
N ALA A 87 -9.68 -3.78 -4.46
CA ALA A 87 -10.14 -4.54 -5.64
C ALA A 87 -11.02 -3.70 -6.57
N ALA A 88 -11.86 -2.83 -6.01
CA ALA A 88 -12.71 -1.93 -6.81
C ALA A 88 -11.90 -0.89 -7.61
N ARG A 89 -10.67 -0.57 -7.17
CA ARG A 89 -9.76 0.39 -7.80
C ARG A 89 -8.62 -0.26 -8.58
N ALA A 90 -8.58 -1.58 -8.66
CA ALA A 90 -7.48 -2.34 -9.26
C ALA A 90 -7.47 -2.35 -10.79
N ALA A 91 -8.34 -1.59 -11.45
CA ALA A 91 -8.35 -1.50 -12.91
C ALA A 91 -7.05 -0.86 -13.43
N ILE A 92 -6.38 -1.56 -14.32
CA ILE A 92 -5.19 -1.07 -15.01
C ILE A 92 -5.64 -0.32 -16.26
N PRO A 93 -5.12 0.91 -16.54
CA PRO A 93 -5.43 1.62 -17.77
C PRO A 93 -4.96 0.84 -19.01
N GLU A 94 -5.77 0.80 -20.05
CA GLU A 94 -5.51 0.05 -21.31
C GLU A 94 -4.16 0.40 -21.93
N PHE A 95 -3.75 1.67 -21.90
CA PHE A 95 -2.45 2.09 -22.45
C PHE A 95 -1.25 1.44 -21.74
N VAL A 96 -1.39 1.01 -20.47
CA VAL A 96 -0.33 0.33 -19.73
C VAL A 96 -0.22 -1.12 -20.21
N GLU A 97 -1.33 -1.77 -20.48
CA GLU A 97 -1.36 -3.11 -21.07
C GLU A 97 -0.71 -3.09 -22.46
N GLU A 98 -1.11 -2.15 -23.32
CA GLU A 98 -0.50 -1.96 -24.65
C GLU A 98 1.01 -1.66 -24.56
N LEU A 99 1.44 -0.87 -23.57
CA LEU A 99 2.85 -0.56 -23.35
C LEU A 99 3.64 -1.82 -23.02
N LEU A 100 3.10 -2.69 -22.16
CA LEU A 100 3.74 -3.95 -21.80
C LEU A 100 3.78 -4.93 -22.98
N ASP A 101 2.72 -5.01 -23.78
CA ASP A 101 2.66 -5.87 -24.96
C ASP A 101 3.68 -5.48 -26.04
N ARG A 102 4.06 -4.21 -26.09
CA ARG A 102 5.10 -3.71 -27.00
C ARG A 102 6.53 -3.86 -26.45
N CYS A 103 6.68 -4.31 -25.22
CA CYS A 103 8.02 -4.58 -24.68
C CYS A 103 8.66 -5.77 -25.37
N PRO A 104 9.98 -5.71 -25.67
CA PRO A 104 10.69 -6.87 -26.17
C PRO A 104 10.57 -8.06 -25.19
N PRO A 105 10.33 -9.30 -25.69
CA PRO A 105 10.21 -10.48 -24.82
C PRO A 105 11.50 -10.79 -24.04
N THR A 106 12.62 -10.20 -24.44
CA THR A 106 13.91 -10.28 -23.73
C THR A 106 14.07 -9.28 -22.60
N LEU A 107 13.13 -8.32 -22.46
CA LEU A 107 13.19 -7.35 -21.36
C LEU A 107 12.94 -8.06 -20.03
N HIS A 108 13.82 -7.81 -19.05
CA HIS A 108 13.72 -8.46 -17.74
C HIS A 108 12.37 -8.16 -17.08
N PRO A 109 11.70 -9.15 -16.46
CA PRO A 109 10.36 -8.96 -15.85
C PRO A 109 10.29 -7.81 -14.84
N MET A 110 11.33 -7.59 -14.02
CA MET A 110 11.37 -6.47 -13.09
C MET A 110 11.46 -5.11 -13.78
N SER A 111 12.07 -5.03 -14.96
CA SER A 111 12.09 -3.81 -15.77
C SER A 111 10.71 -3.53 -16.35
N GLN A 112 9.99 -4.56 -16.82
CA GLN A 112 8.60 -4.46 -17.26
C GLN A 112 7.68 -3.99 -16.10
N PHE A 113 7.84 -4.58 -14.93
CA PHE A 113 7.10 -4.19 -13.74
C PHE A 113 7.35 -2.73 -13.35
N SER A 114 8.62 -2.29 -13.29
CA SER A 114 8.97 -0.90 -12.99
C SER A 114 8.41 0.08 -14.01
N LEU A 115 8.42 -0.29 -15.30
CA LEU A 115 7.83 0.50 -16.38
C LEU A 115 6.32 0.64 -16.19
N ALA A 116 5.62 -0.46 -15.90
CA ALA A 116 4.18 -0.47 -15.65
C ALA A 116 3.81 0.41 -14.44
N VAL A 117 4.50 0.26 -13.32
CA VAL A 117 4.24 1.06 -12.11
C VAL A 117 4.44 2.56 -12.39
N THR A 118 5.50 2.92 -13.12
CA THR A 118 5.75 4.32 -13.50
C THR A 118 4.66 4.84 -14.44
N ALA A 119 4.22 4.04 -15.42
CA ALA A 119 3.17 4.41 -16.36
C ALA A 119 1.82 4.61 -15.67
N VAL A 120 1.44 3.72 -14.73
CA VAL A 120 0.21 3.87 -13.93
C VAL A 120 0.26 5.12 -13.08
N SER A 121 1.40 5.44 -12.45
CA SER A 121 1.55 6.63 -11.60
C SER A 121 1.38 7.94 -12.36
N SER A 122 1.66 7.95 -13.66
CA SER A 122 1.50 9.13 -14.53
C SER A 122 0.09 9.29 -15.09
N SER A 123 -0.79 8.32 -14.85
CA SER A 123 -2.18 8.37 -15.34
C SER A 123 -3.01 9.36 -14.52
N PRO A 124 -3.84 10.21 -15.16
CA PRO A 124 -4.70 11.18 -14.46
C PRO A 124 -5.83 10.53 -13.64
N VAL A 125 -5.95 9.21 -13.64
CA VAL A 125 -6.90 8.46 -12.83
C VAL A 125 -6.44 8.46 -11.37
N GLY A 126 -6.57 9.61 -10.69
CA GLY A 126 -6.35 9.69 -9.25
C GLY A 126 -5.59 10.92 -8.74
N TYR A 127 -4.83 11.60 -9.58
CA TYR A 127 -4.19 12.87 -9.20
C TYR A 127 -4.41 13.91 -10.31
N PRO A 128 -5.19 14.96 -10.06
CA PRO A 128 -5.26 16.09 -10.97
C PRO A 128 -3.94 16.87 -10.84
N TYR A 129 -2.89 16.42 -11.53
CA TYR A 129 -1.78 17.31 -11.79
C TYR A 129 -2.31 18.39 -12.74
N PRO A 130 -2.19 19.68 -12.41
CA PRO A 130 -2.49 20.72 -13.38
C PRO A 130 -1.60 20.50 -14.59
N ALA A 131 -2.20 20.48 -15.78
CA ALA A 131 -1.45 20.45 -17.02
C ALA A 131 -0.47 21.65 -17.02
N TRP A 132 0.81 21.35 -17.16
CA TRP A 132 1.86 22.35 -17.29
C TRP A 132 1.77 23.04 -18.66
#